data_8ffbf352f8e0e7ea4558b0696f357536
#
_entry.id   8ffbf352f8e0e7ea4558b0696f357536
#
_cell.length_a   1.000
_cell.length_b   1.000
_cell.length_c   1.000
_cell.angle_alpha   90.00
_cell.angle_beta   90.00
_cell.angle_gamma   90.00
#
_symmetry.space_group_name_H-M   'P 1'
#
loop_
_entity.id
_entity.type
_entity.pdbx_description
1 polymer ?
#
loop_
_entity_poly.entity_id
_entity_poly.type
_entity_poly.pdbx_seq_one_letter_code
_entity_poly.pdbx_strand_id
1 'polypeptide(L)'
;MRKILFSACCNTYTQQKTCEGLIKLLKDGRYQVDMAGDVAKEMWLSYNLAFAFNRRGYEKIQTLRPAIPIVYSILADDYEDEFIEDATQYEHLLLIAPEKTYSCDSCVTALSFPWDGEVDRYLKYPYSKPAILVGVGNGRSALRTFIVLNTLTQYKINIIYSGEQELYDIGYASHVTVREEFELDTLIQNASLVIGHKYVALQGALHKKPVIVIGDYGSGGLLTSANVVEQYHNHFLGNIGGELDEYFSLDQLQKEITAASKLSVRELEAIAEKLKKEMSENNRKVWNIVSSYSI
;
A
#
# COMPACT_ATOMS: atom_id res chain seq x y z
N MET A 1 -1.95 29.41 10.38
CA MET A 1 -1.99 28.05 9.82
C MET A 1 -0.69 27.37 10.24
N ARG A 2 -0.76 26.18 10.83
CA ARG A 2 0.41 25.44 11.31
C ARG A 2 1.16 24.85 10.12
N LYS A 3 2.50 24.95 10.17
CA LYS A 3 3.36 24.54 9.07
C LYS A 3 4.12 23.26 9.40
N ILE A 4 4.08 22.28 8.50
CA ILE A 4 4.84 21.05 8.59
C ILE A 4 5.84 21.02 7.44
N LEU A 5 7.11 20.77 7.78
CA LEU A 5 8.15 20.51 6.80
C LEU A 5 8.18 19.02 6.49
N PHE A 6 7.91 18.63 5.27
CA PHE A 6 7.87 17.22 4.86
C PHE A 6 9.10 16.85 4.02
N SER A 7 9.77 15.76 4.38
CA SER A 7 10.90 15.23 3.61
C SER A 7 10.69 13.75 3.33
N ALA A 8 10.84 13.36 2.08
CA ALA A 8 10.73 11.97 1.62
C ALA A 8 11.72 11.70 0.49
N CYS A 9 12.09 10.43 0.35
CA CYS A 9 12.83 9.90 -0.80
C CYS A 9 12.19 8.57 -1.20
N CYS A 10 11.21 8.60 -2.10
CA CYS A 10 10.44 7.42 -2.48
C CYS A 10 11.10 6.73 -3.68
N ASN A 11 11.41 5.44 -3.54
CA ASN A 11 12.03 4.61 -4.56
C ASN A 11 11.03 3.64 -5.22
N THR A 12 9.90 3.37 -4.56
CA THR A 12 8.86 2.47 -5.07
C THR A 12 7.52 3.20 -5.20
N TYR A 13 6.63 2.66 -6.03
CA TYR A 13 5.27 3.21 -6.20
C TYR A 13 4.48 3.18 -4.89
N THR A 14 4.59 2.10 -4.10
CA THR A 14 3.93 1.98 -2.80
C THR A 14 4.40 3.07 -1.84
N GLN A 15 5.72 3.32 -1.77
CA GLN A 15 6.29 4.43 -0.97
C GLN A 15 5.74 5.78 -1.41
N GLN A 16 5.74 6.03 -2.72
CA GLN A 16 5.21 7.28 -3.27
C GLN A 16 3.74 7.48 -2.90
N LYS A 17 2.89 6.47 -3.08
CA LYS A 17 1.46 6.56 -2.77
C LYS A 17 1.18 6.69 -1.28
N THR A 18 1.93 6.00 -0.43
CA THR A 18 1.86 6.16 1.02
C THR A 18 2.24 7.58 1.43
N CYS A 19 3.31 8.12 0.87
CA CYS A 19 3.77 9.49 1.10
C CYS A 19 2.72 10.53 0.66
N GLU A 20 2.17 10.39 -0.56
CA GLU A 20 1.10 11.25 -1.08
C GLU A 20 -0.13 11.21 -0.15
N GLY A 21 -0.52 10.03 0.32
CA GLY A 21 -1.61 9.85 1.27
C GLY A 21 -1.38 10.55 2.60
N LEU A 22 -0.18 10.44 3.18
CA LEU A 22 0.19 11.15 4.40
C LEU A 22 0.16 12.68 4.21
N ILE A 23 0.70 13.18 3.09
CA ILE A 23 0.67 14.61 2.77
C ILE A 23 -0.77 15.11 2.64
N LYS A 24 -1.62 14.37 1.94
CA LYS A 24 -3.04 14.70 1.79
C LYS A 24 -3.72 14.74 3.15
N LEU A 25 -3.53 13.71 3.96
CA LEU A 25 -4.08 13.60 5.31
C LEU A 25 -3.72 14.81 6.18
N LEU A 26 -2.45 15.23 6.16
CA LEU A 26 -1.98 16.40 6.91
C LEU A 26 -2.63 17.69 6.40
N LYS A 27 -2.77 17.86 5.08
CA LYS A 27 -3.47 19.01 4.47
C LYS A 27 -4.95 19.05 4.84
N ASP A 28 -5.64 17.92 4.85
CA ASP A 28 -7.04 17.80 5.25
C ASP A 28 -7.22 18.16 6.74
N GLY A 29 -6.19 17.87 7.58
CA GLY A 29 -6.06 18.35 8.97
C GLY A 29 -5.78 19.84 9.13
N ARG A 30 -5.81 20.64 8.04
CA ARG A 30 -5.57 22.07 7.97
C ARG A 30 -4.11 22.48 8.29
N TYR A 31 -3.17 21.60 8.05
CA TYR A 31 -1.75 21.94 8.10
C TYR A 31 -1.29 22.45 6.73
N GLN A 32 -0.41 23.43 6.72
CA GLN A 32 0.38 23.74 5.53
C GLN A 32 1.54 22.75 5.48
N VAL A 33 1.62 21.95 4.43
CA VAL A 33 2.68 20.96 4.24
C VAL A 33 3.53 21.39 3.06
N ASP A 34 4.78 21.68 3.33
CA ASP A 34 5.75 22.13 2.35
C ASP A 34 6.89 21.08 2.25
N MET A 35 7.30 20.76 1.01
CA MET A 35 8.38 19.80 0.79
C MET A 35 9.74 20.43 1.09
N ALA A 36 10.58 19.71 1.83
CA ALA A 36 11.91 20.20 2.22
C ALA A 36 12.84 20.50 1.03
N GLY A 37 12.55 19.92 -0.16
CA GLY A 37 13.28 20.23 -1.39
C GLY A 37 12.91 21.56 -2.03
N ASP A 38 11.69 22.05 -1.78
CA ASP A 38 11.11 23.21 -2.46
C ASP A 38 11.22 24.49 -1.62
N VAL A 39 11.60 24.36 -0.34
CA VAL A 39 11.66 25.48 0.60
C VAL A 39 13.09 25.96 0.78
N ALA A 40 13.30 27.28 0.65
CA ALA A 40 14.60 27.89 0.94
C ALA A 40 14.99 27.63 2.41
N LYS A 41 16.29 27.35 2.65
CA LYS A 41 16.79 26.97 3.98
C LYS A 41 16.49 28.01 5.05
N GLU A 42 16.50 29.28 4.69
CA GLU A 42 16.21 30.41 5.58
C GLU A 42 14.77 30.38 6.12
N MET A 43 13.84 29.79 5.37
CA MET A 43 12.44 29.67 5.78
C MET A 43 12.17 28.49 6.71
N TRP A 44 13.10 27.56 6.88
CA TRP A 44 12.93 26.36 7.70
C TRP A 44 12.69 26.68 9.20
N LEU A 45 13.15 27.83 9.66
CA LEU A 45 12.89 28.29 11.03
C LEU A 45 11.41 28.58 11.30
N SER A 46 10.58 28.71 10.27
CA SER A 46 9.15 28.97 10.41
C SER A 46 8.31 27.70 10.66
N TYR A 47 8.92 26.53 10.63
CA TYR A 47 8.26 25.25 10.87
C TYR A 47 8.47 24.78 12.31
N ASN A 48 7.41 24.29 12.93
CA ASN A 48 7.42 23.82 14.31
C ASN A 48 7.51 22.28 14.41
N LEU A 49 7.21 21.60 13.33
CA LEU A 49 7.23 20.14 13.22
C LEU A 49 7.75 19.75 11.83
N ALA A 50 8.56 18.71 11.79
CA ALA A 50 8.91 18.03 10.55
C ALA A 50 8.30 16.63 10.50
N PHE A 51 7.99 16.19 9.31
CA PHE A 51 7.56 14.83 9.02
C PHE A 51 8.55 14.23 8.02
N ALA A 52 9.24 13.17 8.43
CA ALA A 52 10.21 12.49 7.60
C ALA A 52 9.67 11.12 7.18
N PHE A 53 9.67 10.85 5.88
CA PHE A 53 9.36 9.53 5.34
C PHE A 53 10.64 8.88 4.87
N ASN A 54 10.98 7.71 5.41
CA ASN A 54 12.21 6.94 5.30
C ASN A 54 13.49 7.62 5.88
N ARG A 55 14.57 6.83 5.97
CA ARG A 55 15.84 7.23 6.58
C ARG A 55 16.47 8.44 5.92
N ARG A 56 16.52 8.46 4.59
CA ARG A 56 17.10 9.59 3.85
C ARG A 56 16.34 10.90 4.09
N GLY A 57 15.00 10.81 4.18
CA GLY A 57 14.17 11.95 4.55
C GLY A 57 14.48 12.47 5.96
N TYR A 58 14.67 11.56 6.92
CA TYR A 58 15.02 11.87 8.30
C TYR A 58 16.41 12.52 8.42
N GLU A 59 17.44 11.90 7.87
CA GLU A 59 18.82 12.40 7.88
C GLU A 59 18.92 13.80 7.26
N LYS A 60 18.18 14.05 6.18
CA LYS A 60 18.12 15.37 5.54
C LYS A 60 17.59 16.44 6.49
N ILE A 61 16.49 16.19 7.20
CA ILE A 61 15.94 17.15 8.17
C ILE A 61 16.89 17.31 9.34
N GLN A 62 17.39 16.22 9.91
CA GLN A 62 18.28 16.25 11.06
C GLN A 62 19.57 17.05 10.79
N THR A 63 20.15 16.86 9.58
CA THR A 63 21.34 17.63 9.18
C THR A 63 21.07 19.12 9.06
N LEU A 64 19.89 19.50 8.59
CA LEU A 64 19.56 20.89 8.29
C LEU A 64 18.94 21.63 9.47
N ARG A 65 18.24 20.92 10.35
CA ARG A 65 17.58 21.48 11.54
C ARG A 65 17.47 20.46 12.67
N PRO A 66 18.56 20.15 13.38
CA PRO A 66 18.60 19.07 14.36
C PRO A 66 17.66 19.27 15.57
N ALA A 67 17.24 20.50 15.87
CA ALA A 67 16.38 20.81 17.02
C ALA A 67 14.86 20.85 16.70
N ILE A 68 14.44 20.54 15.46
CA ILE A 68 13.01 20.46 15.18
C ILE A 68 12.46 19.10 15.60
N PRO A 69 11.29 19.01 16.26
CA PRO A 69 10.62 17.74 16.47
C PRO A 69 10.36 17.05 15.13
N ILE A 70 10.67 15.75 15.04
CA ILE A 70 10.51 14.96 13.80
C ILE A 70 9.62 13.77 14.08
N VAL A 71 8.49 13.69 13.38
CA VAL A 71 7.75 12.44 13.22
C VAL A 71 8.43 11.66 12.11
N TYR A 72 9.09 10.56 12.48
CA TYR A 72 9.78 9.70 11.55
C TYR A 72 8.84 8.57 11.11
N SER A 73 8.60 8.45 9.83
CA SER A 73 7.69 7.46 9.25
C SER A 73 8.45 6.48 8.36
N ILE A 74 8.21 5.19 8.56
CA ILE A 74 8.83 4.10 7.81
C ILE A 74 7.73 3.16 7.31
N LEU A 75 7.89 2.67 6.08
CA LEU A 75 7.12 1.56 5.54
C LEU A 75 7.82 0.24 5.89
N ALA A 76 7.09 -0.76 6.32
CA ALA A 76 7.67 -2.04 6.78
C ALA A 76 8.51 -2.75 5.70
N ASP A 77 8.20 -2.54 4.43
CA ASP A 77 8.96 -3.10 3.31
C ASP A 77 10.38 -2.55 3.20
N ASP A 78 10.61 -1.36 3.75
CA ASP A 78 11.90 -0.70 3.77
C ASP A 78 12.72 -1.09 5.01
N TYR A 79 12.13 -1.91 5.91
CA TYR A 79 12.73 -2.23 7.21
C TYR A 79 14.03 -3.03 7.07
N GLU A 80 14.17 -3.85 6.04
CA GLU A 80 15.44 -4.57 5.77
C GLU A 80 16.57 -3.61 5.39
N ASP A 81 16.24 -2.51 4.70
CA ASP A 81 17.19 -1.46 4.34
C ASP A 81 17.33 -0.38 5.44
N GLU A 82 16.35 -0.29 6.35
CA GLU A 82 16.25 0.72 7.41
C GLU A 82 16.28 0.06 8.80
N PHE A 83 17.35 -0.67 9.11
CA PHE A 83 17.50 -1.29 10.42
C PHE A 83 17.49 -0.25 11.54
N ILE A 84 16.46 -0.30 12.37
CA ILE A 84 16.35 0.53 13.58
C ILE A 84 16.82 -0.31 14.75
N GLU A 85 18.08 -0.09 15.16
CA GLU A 85 18.65 -0.78 16.33
C GLU A 85 17.97 -0.39 17.64
N ASP A 86 17.53 0.87 17.73
CA ASP A 86 16.91 1.42 18.92
C ASP A 86 15.85 2.47 18.57
N ALA A 87 14.59 2.12 18.77
CA ALA A 87 13.47 3.03 18.49
C ALA A 87 13.41 4.22 19.46
N THR A 88 14.04 4.11 20.64
CA THR A 88 14.02 5.17 21.66
C THR A 88 14.83 6.42 21.27
N GLN A 89 15.69 6.30 20.25
CA GLN A 89 16.45 7.46 19.72
C GLN A 89 15.55 8.45 18.94
N TYR A 90 14.33 8.05 18.57
CA TYR A 90 13.38 8.89 17.85
C TYR A 90 12.34 9.46 18.81
N GLU A 91 12.03 10.73 18.68
CA GLU A 91 10.99 11.37 19.48
C GLU A 91 9.62 10.77 19.18
N HIS A 92 9.34 10.48 17.92
CA HIS A 92 8.17 9.75 17.50
C HIS A 92 8.42 8.94 16.23
N LEU A 93 8.25 7.63 16.30
CA LEU A 93 8.35 6.70 15.19
C LEU A 93 6.95 6.26 14.76
N LEU A 94 6.59 6.57 13.50
CA LEU A 94 5.38 6.11 12.87
C LEU A 94 5.70 4.92 11.97
N LEU A 95 5.38 3.72 12.42
CA LEU A 95 5.65 2.52 11.68
C LEU A 95 4.42 2.09 10.86
N ILE A 96 4.51 2.19 9.54
CA ILE A 96 3.49 1.69 8.63
C ILE A 96 3.81 0.23 8.35
N ALA A 97 3.23 -0.66 9.17
CA ALA A 97 3.56 -2.07 9.22
C ALA A 97 2.34 -2.91 9.60
N PRO A 98 2.38 -4.23 9.34
CA PRO A 98 1.39 -5.15 9.89
C PRO A 98 1.33 -5.04 11.41
N GLU A 99 0.14 -4.84 11.97
CA GLU A 99 -0.04 -4.53 13.41
C GLU A 99 0.55 -5.59 14.37
N LYS A 100 0.68 -6.84 13.93
CA LYS A 100 1.16 -7.94 14.76
C LYS A 100 2.69 -8.03 14.88
N THR A 101 3.43 -7.19 14.16
CA THR A 101 4.87 -7.37 13.97
C THR A 101 5.71 -6.72 15.06
N TYR A 102 5.16 -5.79 15.86
CA TYR A 102 5.96 -4.99 16.78
C TYR A 102 5.31 -4.83 18.16
N SER A 103 6.05 -5.16 19.22
CA SER A 103 5.75 -4.74 20.59
C SER A 103 6.13 -3.28 20.74
N CYS A 104 5.16 -2.42 21.05
CA CYS A 104 5.36 -0.97 21.04
C CYS A 104 6.09 -0.48 22.29
N ASP A 105 7.24 0.17 22.11
CA ASP A 105 7.75 1.17 23.01
C ASP A 105 6.87 2.44 22.95
N SER A 106 6.85 3.25 23.98
CA SER A 106 5.96 4.42 24.09
C SER A 106 6.14 5.47 22.97
N CYS A 107 7.26 5.43 22.25
CA CYS A 107 7.56 6.33 21.12
C CYS A 107 7.12 5.78 19.76
N VAL A 108 6.69 4.51 19.68
CA VAL A 108 6.31 3.86 18.42
C VAL A 108 4.80 3.80 18.27
N THR A 109 4.29 4.24 17.13
CA THR A 109 2.89 4.05 16.74
C THR A 109 2.85 3.20 15.47
N ALA A 110 2.40 1.97 15.58
CA ALA A 110 2.15 1.11 14.43
C ALA A 110 0.76 1.39 13.84
N LEU A 111 0.69 1.43 12.53
CA LEU A 111 -0.59 1.53 11.80
C LEU A 111 -0.47 0.87 10.43
N SER A 112 -1.60 0.40 9.94
CA SER A 112 -1.74 -0.01 8.55
C SER A 112 -1.84 1.21 7.65
N PHE A 113 -1.94 1.03 6.34
CA PHE A 113 -1.90 2.14 5.38
C PHE A 113 -2.80 3.32 5.78
N PRO A 114 -2.22 4.50 6.13
CA PRO A 114 -3.00 5.70 6.37
C PRO A 114 -3.35 6.29 5.00
N TRP A 115 -4.60 6.25 4.61
CA TRP A 115 -4.98 6.91 3.38
C TRP A 115 -6.46 7.24 3.32
N ASP A 116 -6.73 8.43 2.78
CA ASP A 116 -8.05 8.87 2.42
C ASP A 116 -8.20 8.72 0.90
N GLY A 117 -8.59 7.50 0.49
CA GLY A 117 -8.87 7.22 -0.89
C GLY A 117 -10.23 7.76 -1.29
N GLU A 118 -10.30 8.96 -1.84
CA GLU A 118 -11.38 9.26 -2.74
C GLU A 118 -11.24 8.34 -3.95
N VAL A 119 -11.99 7.25 -3.92
CA VAL A 119 -12.13 6.39 -5.08
C VAL A 119 -12.97 7.14 -6.10
N ASP A 120 -12.32 7.59 -7.16
CA ASP A 120 -13.00 8.20 -8.29
C ASP A 120 -14.09 7.28 -8.83
N ARG A 121 -15.19 7.90 -9.26
CA ARG A 121 -16.43 7.22 -9.64
C ARG A 121 -16.18 6.09 -10.64
N TYR A 122 -16.77 4.96 -10.32
CA TYR A 122 -16.87 3.76 -11.12
C TYR A 122 -17.19 4.06 -12.60
N LEU A 123 -16.21 3.98 -13.47
CA LEU A 123 -16.41 3.98 -14.91
C LEU A 123 -16.51 2.52 -15.37
N LYS A 124 -17.69 2.14 -15.84
CA LYS A 124 -17.94 0.82 -16.40
C LYS A 124 -17.43 0.80 -17.83
N TYR A 125 -16.26 0.24 -18.08
CA TYR A 125 -15.78 0.03 -19.44
C TYR A 125 -16.19 -1.35 -19.96
N PRO A 126 -16.80 -1.44 -21.15
CA PRO A 126 -17.14 -2.71 -21.76
C PRO A 126 -15.90 -3.31 -22.41
N TYR A 127 -15.25 -4.24 -21.74
CA TYR A 127 -14.29 -5.12 -22.38
C TYR A 127 -15.01 -6.31 -23.03
N SER A 128 -14.53 -6.71 -24.22
CA SER A 128 -15.00 -7.92 -24.90
C SER A 128 -14.62 -9.21 -24.16
N LYS A 129 -13.63 -9.16 -23.27
CA LYS A 129 -13.22 -10.25 -22.36
C LYS A 129 -13.00 -9.71 -20.96
N PRO A 130 -13.29 -10.50 -19.90
CA PRO A 130 -12.97 -10.10 -18.53
C PRO A 130 -11.46 -9.88 -18.38
N ALA A 131 -11.08 -8.75 -17.80
CA ALA A 131 -9.69 -8.40 -17.58
C ALA A 131 -9.29 -8.71 -16.13
N ILE A 132 -8.17 -9.37 -15.93
CA ILE A 132 -7.54 -9.58 -14.64
C ILE A 132 -6.35 -8.64 -14.54
N LEU A 133 -6.29 -7.86 -13.46
CA LEU A 133 -5.12 -7.10 -13.07
C LEU A 133 -4.33 -7.92 -12.06
N VAL A 134 -3.03 -8.02 -12.27
CA VAL A 134 -2.12 -8.72 -11.38
C VAL A 134 -1.02 -7.79 -10.92
N GLY A 135 -0.95 -7.57 -9.60
CA GLY A 135 0.11 -6.80 -8.96
C GLY A 135 0.69 -7.63 -7.83
N VAL A 136 1.72 -8.39 -8.12
CA VAL A 136 2.43 -9.24 -7.16
C VAL A 136 3.85 -8.72 -6.97
N GLY A 137 4.39 -8.89 -5.75
CA GLY A 137 5.71 -8.43 -5.38
C GLY A 137 6.84 -9.21 -6.05
N ASN A 138 8.04 -8.95 -5.60
CA ASN A 138 9.26 -9.62 -6.04
C ASN A 138 9.30 -11.07 -5.55
N GLY A 139 9.93 -11.95 -6.32
CA GLY A 139 10.35 -13.27 -5.87
C GLY A 139 9.49 -14.44 -6.34
N ARG A 140 9.51 -15.52 -5.54
CA ARG A 140 8.91 -16.82 -5.90
C ARG A 140 7.39 -16.76 -6.12
N SER A 141 6.68 -15.87 -5.41
CA SER A 141 5.23 -15.66 -5.55
C SER A 141 4.87 -15.16 -6.94
N ALA A 142 5.60 -14.15 -7.43
CA ALA A 142 5.39 -13.58 -8.75
C ALA A 142 5.58 -14.64 -9.84
N LEU A 143 6.71 -15.34 -9.81
CA LEU A 143 7.04 -16.35 -10.83
C LEU A 143 5.99 -17.45 -10.90
N ARG A 144 5.59 -18.04 -9.79
CA ARG A 144 4.57 -19.10 -9.75
C ARG A 144 3.21 -18.60 -10.23
N THR A 145 2.81 -17.40 -9.81
CA THR A 145 1.57 -16.78 -10.23
C THR A 145 1.56 -16.54 -11.74
N PHE A 146 2.65 -16.05 -12.34
CA PHE A 146 2.74 -15.80 -13.77
C PHE A 146 2.68 -17.09 -14.60
N ILE A 147 3.33 -18.17 -14.15
CA ILE A 147 3.23 -19.47 -14.83
C ILE A 147 1.77 -19.93 -14.91
N VAL A 148 1.04 -19.80 -13.80
CA VAL A 148 -0.39 -20.15 -13.76
C VAL A 148 -1.22 -19.25 -14.67
N LEU A 149 -0.99 -17.93 -14.63
CA LEU A 149 -1.73 -16.97 -15.42
C LEU A 149 -1.55 -17.14 -16.93
N ASN A 150 -0.38 -17.59 -17.39
CA ASN A 150 -0.15 -17.90 -18.80
C ASN A 150 -1.10 -18.98 -19.34
N THR A 151 -1.69 -19.80 -18.48
CA THR A 151 -2.66 -20.84 -18.89
C THR A 151 -4.10 -20.34 -18.97
N LEU A 152 -4.42 -19.17 -18.43
CA LEU A 152 -5.77 -18.60 -18.35
C LEU A 152 -6.17 -17.81 -19.61
N THR A 153 -6.15 -18.45 -20.77
CA THR A 153 -6.33 -17.83 -22.10
C THR A 153 -7.71 -17.17 -22.33
N GLN A 154 -8.70 -17.48 -21.48
CA GLN A 154 -10.05 -16.89 -21.52
C GLN A 154 -10.10 -15.47 -20.97
N TYR A 155 -9.04 -15.03 -20.27
CA TYR A 155 -8.93 -13.69 -19.70
C TYR A 155 -7.93 -12.83 -20.47
N LYS A 156 -8.12 -11.50 -20.41
CA LYS A 156 -7.07 -10.53 -20.70
C LYS A 156 -6.33 -10.24 -19.39
N ILE A 157 -5.04 -10.47 -19.36
CA ILE A 157 -4.24 -10.30 -18.14
C ILE A 157 -3.33 -9.10 -18.31
N ASN A 158 -3.42 -8.15 -17.40
CA ASN A 158 -2.50 -7.04 -17.26
C ASN A 158 -1.66 -7.27 -15.99
N ILE A 159 -0.35 -7.28 -16.13
CA ILE A 159 0.57 -7.46 -15.03
C ILE A 159 1.25 -6.12 -14.74
N ILE A 160 1.19 -5.67 -13.50
CA ILE A 160 2.04 -4.61 -12.99
C ILE A 160 3.15 -5.25 -12.20
N TYR A 161 4.37 -4.90 -12.55
CA TYR A 161 5.55 -5.44 -11.93
C TYR A 161 6.53 -4.31 -11.60
N SER A 162 6.95 -4.22 -10.35
CA SER A 162 7.90 -3.22 -9.84
C SER A 162 9.31 -3.76 -9.56
N GLY A 163 9.58 -4.99 -9.98
CA GLY A 163 10.81 -5.70 -9.64
C GLY A 163 11.88 -5.74 -10.74
N GLU A 164 12.95 -6.47 -10.46
CA GLU A 164 14.11 -6.59 -11.32
C GLU A 164 13.80 -7.28 -12.66
N GLN A 165 14.68 -7.08 -13.63
CA GLN A 165 14.58 -7.40 -15.06
C GLN A 165 14.27 -8.87 -15.39
N GLU A 166 14.48 -9.82 -14.46
CA GLU A 166 14.35 -11.26 -14.69
C GLU A 166 12.94 -11.72 -15.14
N LEU A 167 11.88 -10.98 -14.77
CA LEU A 167 10.51 -11.33 -15.19
C LEU A 167 10.16 -10.86 -16.60
N TYR A 168 10.90 -9.94 -17.17
CA TYR A 168 10.73 -9.53 -18.57
C TYR A 168 11.18 -10.61 -19.57
N ASP A 169 12.06 -11.51 -19.13
CA ASP A 169 12.60 -12.61 -19.95
C ASP A 169 11.68 -13.85 -19.98
N ILE A 170 10.61 -13.85 -19.18
CA ILE A 170 9.61 -14.90 -19.23
C ILE A 170 8.72 -14.69 -20.47
N GLY A 171 8.73 -15.64 -21.38
CA GLY A 171 7.86 -15.62 -22.55
C GLY A 171 6.38 -15.59 -22.16
N TYR A 172 5.75 -14.41 -22.25
CA TYR A 172 4.33 -14.26 -21.98
C TYR A 172 3.46 -14.73 -23.13
N ALA A 173 2.34 -15.37 -22.81
CA ALA A 173 1.32 -15.70 -23.80
C ALA A 173 0.66 -14.41 -24.34
N SER A 174 0.11 -14.44 -25.54
CA SER A 174 -0.45 -13.27 -26.23
C SER A 174 -1.61 -12.55 -25.52
N HIS A 175 -2.23 -13.18 -24.52
CA HIS A 175 -3.30 -12.61 -23.69
C HIS A 175 -2.76 -11.90 -22.44
N VAL A 176 -1.45 -11.95 -22.19
CA VAL A 176 -0.77 -11.32 -21.06
C VAL A 176 -0.03 -10.07 -21.55
N THR A 177 -0.19 -8.97 -20.85
CA THR A 177 0.50 -7.70 -21.13
C THR A 177 1.11 -7.16 -19.87
N VAL A 178 2.43 -6.88 -19.89
CA VAL A 178 3.10 -6.17 -18.80
C VAL A 178 2.80 -4.68 -18.93
N ARG A 179 2.50 -4.02 -17.82
CA ARG A 179 2.14 -2.61 -17.72
C ARG A 179 3.02 -1.91 -16.71
N GLU A 180 3.11 -0.61 -16.82
CA GLU A 180 3.85 0.21 -15.88
C GLU A 180 3.01 0.59 -14.65
N GLU A 181 3.65 0.79 -13.50
CA GLU A 181 2.98 1.05 -12.23
C GLU A 181 2.13 2.33 -12.22
N PHE A 182 2.52 3.36 -12.96
CA PHE A 182 1.76 4.61 -13.01
C PHE A 182 0.39 4.45 -13.71
N GLU A 183 0.15 3.34 -14.41
CA GLU A 183 -1.16 3.02 -15.01
C GLU A 183 -2.13 2.37 -14.01
N LEU A 184 -1.71 2.11 -12.76
CA LEU A 184 -2.42 1.27 -11.80
C LEU A 184 -3.88 1.66 -11.63
N ASP A 185 -4.18 2.93 -11.39
CA ASP A 185 -5.56 3.39 -11.14
C ASP A 185 -6.46 3.10 -12.35
N THR A 186 -5.97 3.36 -13.56
CA THR A 186 -6.69 3.07 -14.80
C THR A 186 -6.89 1.56 -15.00
N LEU A 187 -5.88 0.76 -14.69
CA LEU A 187 -5.95 -0.68 -14.83
C LEU A 187 -6.90 -1.30 -13.81
N ILE A 188 -6.94 -0.82 -12.56
CA ILE A 188 -7.90 -1.26 -11.54
C ILE A 188 -9.32 -0.94 -11.98
N GLN A 189 -9.59 0.28 -12.44
CA GLN A 189 -10.93 0.67 -12.91
C GLN A 189 -11.43 -0.28 -14.00
N ASN A 190 -10.54 -0.68 -14.88
CA ASN A 190 -10.82 -1.54 -16.02
C ASN A 190 -10.79 -3.04 -15.71
N ALA A 191 -10.31 -3.46 -14.55
CA ALA A 191 -10.25 -4.85 -14.16
C ALA A 191 -11.62 -5.39 -13.74
N SER A 192 -11.88 -6.66 -14.06
CA SER A 192 -13.00 -7.43 -13.53
C SER A 192 -12.62 -8.16 -12.24
N LEU A 193 -11.32 -8.37 -12.03
CA LEU A 193 -10.72 -9.03 -10.89
C LEU A 193 -9.31 -8.48 -10.68
N VAL A 194 -8.93 -8.31 -9.44
CA VAL A 194 -7.57 -7.95 -9.03
C VAL A 194 -6.95 -9.14 -8.29
N ILE A 195 -5.73 -9.50 -8.66
CA ILE A 195 -4.89 -10.44 -7.92
C ILE A 195 -3.68 -9.67 -7.45
N GLY A 196 -3.44 -9.61 -6.15
CA GLY A 196 -2.33 -8.81 -5.66
C GLY A 196 -2.19 -8.76 -4.17
N HIS A 197 -1.27 -7.92 -3.73
CA HIS A 197 -0.94 -7.65 -2.33
C HIS A 197 -0.81 -6.15 -2.06
N LYS A 198 -0.57 -5.81 -0.79
CA LYS A 198 -0.26 -4.45 -0.36
C LYS A 198 -1.21 -3.41 -0.97
N TYR A 199 -0.62 -2.37 -1.57
CA TYR A 199 -1.36 -1.27 -2.17
C TYR A 199 -2.29 -1.69 -3.31
N VAL A 200 -1.88 -2.66 -4.14
CA VAL A 200 -2.70 -3.15 -5.27
C VAL A 200 -3.98 -3.82 -4.77
N ALA A 201 -3.88 -4.67 -3.73
CA ALA A 201 -5.03 -5.31 -3.12
C ALA A 201 -5.96 -4.29 -2.43
N LEU A 202 -5.39 -3.34 -1.68
CA LEU A 202 -6.12 -2.24 -1.06
C LEU A 202 -6.92 -1.44 -2.08
N GLN A 203 -6.28 -0.99 -3.15
CA GLN A 203 -6.92 -0.22 -4.20
C GLN A 203 -8.00 -1.01 -4.93
N GLY A 204 -7.73 -2.27 -5.25
CA GLY A 204 -8.74 -3.16 -5.84
C GLY A 204 -10.01 -3.23 -4.99
N ALA A 205 -9.85 -3.42 -3.69
CA ALA A 205 -10.97 -3.51 -2.74
C ALA A 205 -11.72 -2.17 -2.59
N LEU A 206 -11.01 -1.05 -2.49
CA LEU A 206 -11.63 0.29 -2.42
C LEU A 206 -12.42 0.62 -3.69
N HIS A 207 -11.94 0.17 -4.86
CA HIS A 207 -12.65 0.30 -6.14
C HIS A 207 -13.79 -0.73 -6.31
N LYS A 208 -14.13 -1.45 -5.24
CA LYS A 208 -15.20 -2.45 -5.24
C LYS A 208 -14.98 -3.55 -6.29
N LYS A 209 -13.72 -3.93 -6.50
CA LYS A 209 -13.37 -5.07 -7.34
C LYS A 209 -13.26 -6.33 -6.49
N PRO A 210 -13.59 -7.51 -7.02
CA PRO A 210 -13.15 -8.75 -6.40
C PRO A 210 -11.62 -8.76 -6.29
N VAL A 211 -11.08 -9.17 -5.15
CA VAL A 211 -9.64 -9.22 -4.90
C VAL A 211 -9.26 -10.62 -4.41
N ILE A 212 -8.26 -11.22 -5.03
CA ILE A 212 -7.59 -12.42 -4.52
C ILE A 212 -6.22 -11.99 -4.01
N VAL A 213 -5.97 -12.23 -2.73
CA VAL A 213 -4.71 -11.86 -2.10
C VAL A 213 -3.66 -12.93 -2.39
N ILE A 214 -2.59 -12.52 -3.07
CA ILE A 214 -1.35 -13.30 -3.27
C ILE A 214 -0.21 -12.35 -3.02
N GLY A 215 0.51 -12.56 -1.92
CA GLY A 215 1.56 -11.68 -1.46
C GLY A 215 2.90 -12.37 -1.30
N ASP A 216 3.82 -11.69 -0.64
CA ASP A 216 5.19 -12.15 -0.46
C ASP A 216 5.28 -13.41 0.42
N TYR A 217 4.30 -13.61 1.29
CA TYR A 217 4.27 -14.72 2.26
C TYR A 217 3.25 -15.82 1.94
N GLY A 218 2.63 -15.79 0.76
CA GLY A 218 1.73 -16.87 0.35
C GLY A 218 0.44 -16.40 -0.32
N SER A 219 -0.54 -17.29 -0.36
CA SER A 219 -1.86 -17.05 -0.94
C SER A 219 -2.92 -16.89 0.15
N GLY A 220 -3.36 -15.67 0.39
CA GLY A 220 -4.37 -15.31 1.40
C GLY A 220 -5.82 -15.52 0.96
N GLY A 221 -6.06 -15.87 -0.31
CA GLY A 221 -7.38 -16.19 -0.84
C GLY A 221 -8.25 -15.00 -1.22
N LEU A 222 -9.51 -15.29 -1.53
CA LEU A 222 -10.50 -14.31 -1.91
C LEU A 222 -10.83 -13.37 -0.74
N LEU A 223 -10.78 -12.08 -1.01
CA LEU A 223 -11.17 -11.06 -0.04
C LEU A 223 -12.69 -11.02 0.10
N THR A 224 -13.14 -11.05 1.35
CA THR A 224 -14.54 -11.02 1.74
C THR A 224 -14.74 -10.02 2.87
N SER A 225 -15.99 -9.65 3.17
CA SER A 225 -16.29 -8.82 4.32
C SER A 225 -15.93 -9.48 5.66
N ALA A 226 -15.74 -10.79 5.69
CA ALA A 226 -15.34 -11.51 6.90
C ALA A 226 -13.84 -11.39 7.22
N ASN A 227 -12.96 -11.36 6.19
CA ASN A 227 -11.51 -11.41 6.36
C ASN A 227 -10.79 -10.09 6.02
N VAL A 228 -11.47 -9.11 5.42
CA VAL A 228 -10.85 -7.89 4.90
C VAL A 228 -10.11 -7.07 5.96
N VAL A 229 -10.63 -6.99 7.17
CA VAL A 229 -10.02 -6.21 8.25
C VAL A 229 -8.69 -6.86 8.68
N GLU A 230 -8.70 -8.18 8.87
CA GLU A 230 -7.50 -8.91 9.23
C GLU A 230 -6.44 -8.88 8.11
N GLN A 231 -6.86 -9.03 6.86
CA GLN A 231 -5.98 -8.87 5.68
C GLN A 231 -5.37 -7.47 5.61
N TYR A 232 -6.17 -6.42 5.87
CA TYR A 232 -5.72 -5.03 5.89
C TYR A 232 -4.66 -4.79 6.97
N HIS A 233 -4.91 -5.25 8.21
CA HIS A 233 -3.96 -5.13 9.31
C HIS A 233 -2.67 -5.92 9.08
N ASN A 234 -2.71 -6.91 8.19
CA ASN A 234 -1.54 -7.66 7.73
C ASN A 234 -1.02 -7.21 6.35
N HIS A 235 -1.38 -6.02 5.89
CA HIS A 235 -0.95 -5.43 4.61
C HIS A 235 -1.21 -6.31 3.38
N PHE A 236 -2.17 -7.23 3.43
CA PHE A 236 -2.46 -8.18 2.35
C PHE A 236 -1.23 -9.01 1.92
N LEU A 237 -0.39 -9.41 2.85
CA LEU A 237 0.86 -10.13 2.57
C LEU A 237 0.69 -11.61 2.21
N GLY A 238 -0.54 -12.13 2.30
CA GLY A 238 -0.88 -13.48 1.84
C GLY A 238 -0.79 -14.59 2.87
N ASN A 239 -0.24 -14.32 4.07
CA ASN A 239 -0.16 -15.30 5.16
C ASN A 239 -1.44 -15.42 6.02
N ILE A 240 -2.38 -14.49 5.89
CA ILE A 240 -3.69 -14.59 6.53
C ILE A 240 -4.64 -15.40 5.63
N GLY A 241 -5.19 -16.47 6.18
CA GLY A 241 -6.05 -17.39 5.44
C GLY A 241 -5.31 -18.43 4.61
N GLY A 242 -3.95 -18.42 4.61
CA GLY A 242 -3.07 -19.38 3.98
C GLY A 242 -1.88 -19.75 4.87
N GLU A 243 -1.09 -20.71 4.45
CA GLU A 243 0.16 -21.06 5.09
C GLU A 243 1.31 -20.21 4.53
N LEU A 244 2.33 -19.97 5.35
CA LEU A 244 3.52 -19.25 4.96
C LEU A 244 4.23 -19.98 3.81
N ASP A 245 4.58 -19.23 2.76
CA ASP A 245 5.20 -19.74 1.53
C ASP A 245 4.37 -20.75 0.72
N GLU A 246 3.08 -20.92 1.05
CA GLU A 246 2.17 -21.74 0.27
C GLU A 246 1.42 -20.90 -0.79
N TYR A 247 1.57 -21.27 -2.04
CA TYR A 247 0.97 -20.59 -3.19
C TYR A 247 -0.04 -21.46 -3.89
N PHE A 248 -1.10 -20.87 -4.39
CA PHE A 248 -2.15 -21.58 -5.11
C PHE A 248 -1.60 -22.39 -6.27
N SER A 249 -2.07 -23.64 -6.37
CA SER A 249 -2.03 -24.39 -7.59
C SER A 249 -2.97 -23.79 -8.64
N LEU A 250 -2.83 -24.21 -9.91
CA LEU A 250 -3.75 -23.79 -10.99
C LEU A 250 -5.22 -24.03 -10.62
N ASP A 251 -5.52 -25.22 -10.09
CA ASP A 251 -6.90 -25.59 -9.73
C ASP A 251 -7.45 -24.75 -8.58
N GLN A 252 -6.62 -24.44 -7.59
CA GLN A 252 -6.99 -23.59 -6.48
C GLN A 252 -7.26 -22.16 -6.98
N LEU A 253 -6.37 -21.58 -7.79
CA LEU A 253 -6.56 -20.25 -8.34
C LEU A 253 -7.81 -20.15 -9.22
N GLN A 254 -8.11 -21.17 -10.02
CA GLN A 254 -9.35 -21.23 -10.81
C GLN A 254 -10.61 -21.28 -9.94
N LYS A 255 -10.56 -21.98 -8.79
CA LYS A 255 -11.64 -21.97 -7.80
C LYS A 255 -11.84 -20.59 -7.21
N GLU A 256 -10.76 -19.91 -6.82
CA GLU A 256 -10.80 -18.54 -6.28
C GLU A 256 -11.35 -17.55 -7.31
N ILE A 257 -10.92 -17.61 -8.57
CA ILE A 257 -11.45 -16.79 -9.67
C ILE A 257 -12.94 -17.04 -9.88
N THR A 258 -13.35 -18.31 -9.82
CA THR A 258 -14.77 -18.67 -9.93
C THR A 258 -15.58 -18.14 -8.76
N ALA A 259 -15.06 -18.21 -7.54
CA ALA A 259 -15.69 -17.64 -6.36
C ALA A 259 -15.78 -16.11 -6.46
N ALA A 260 -14.71 -15.46 -6.89
CA ALA A 260 -14.64 -14.01 -7.10
C ALA A 260 -15.73 -13.51 -8.06
N SER A 261 -15.99 -14.25 -9.15
CA SER A 261 -17.03 -13.90 -10.14
C SER A 261 -18.47 -13.96 -9.58
N LYS A 262 -18.67 -14.59 -8.43
CA LYS A 262 -19.98 -14.75 -7.76
C LYS A 262 -20.18 -13.72 -6.63
N LEU A 263 -19.20 -12.90 -6.31
CA LEU A 263 -19.37 -11.87 -5.29
C LEU A 263 -20.44 -10.88 -5.70
N SER A 264 -21.36 -10.60 -4.79
CA SER A 264 -22.40 -9.61 -5.02
C SER A 264 -21.84 -8.18 -4.89
N VAL A 265 -22.47 -7.22 -5.55
CA VAL A 265 -22.16 -5.80 -5.39
C VAL A 265 -22.24 -5.39 -3.91
N ARG A 266 -23.24 -5.90 -3.16
CA ARG A 266 -23.38 -5.63 -1.73
C ARG A 266 -22.18 -6.13 -0.91
N GLU A 267 -21.61 -7.28 -1.27
CA GLU A 267 -20.41 -7.79 -0.59
C GLU A 267 -19.20 -6.92 -0.88
N LEU A 268 -19.01 -6.50 -2.13
CA LEU A 268 -17.92 -5.61 -2.53
C LEU A 268 -18.03 -4.23 -1.86
N GLU A 269 -19.25 -3.72 -1.70
CA GLU A 269 -19.51 -2.50 -0.94
C GLU A 269 -19.18 -2.66 0.54
N ALA A 270 -19.58 -3.78 1.16
CA ALA A 270 -19.28 -4.06 2.55
C ALA A 270 -17.76 -4.17 2.82
N ILE A 271 -17.01 -4.76 1.88
CA ILE A 271 -15.53 -4.80 1.93
C ILE A 271 -14.96 -3.38 1.94
N ALA A 272 -15.35 -2.55 0.96
CA ALA A 272 -14.85 -1.19 0.84
C ALA A 272 -15.19 -0.31 2.05
N GLU A 273 -16.40 -0.42 2.59
CA GLU A 273 -16.82 0.35 3.77
C GLU A 273 -16.05 -0.05 5.04
N LYS A 274 -15.78 -1.35 5.24
CA LYS A 274 -14.93 -1.79 6.36
C LYS A 274 -13.52 -1.23 6.24
N LEU A 275 -12.91 -1.26 5.05
CA LEU A 275 -11.59 -0.67 4.82
C LEU A 275 -11.57 0.82 5.12
N LYS A 276 -12.53 1.59 4.62
CA LYS A 276 -12.62 3.04 4.88
C LYS A 276 -12.72 3.34 6.37
N LYS A 277 -13.46 2.53 7.13
CA LYS A 277 -13.55 2.68 8.58
C LYS A 277 -12.19 2.48 9.24
N GLU A 278 -11.49 1.39 8.94
CA GLU A 278 -10.17 1.11 9.50
C GLU A 278 -9.14 2.21 9.13
N MET A 279 -9.16 2.64 7.87
CA MET A 279 -8.30 3.73 7.40
C MET A 279 -8.59 5.05 8.14
N SER A 280 -9.86 5.37 8.39
CA SER A 280 -10.25 6.54 9.16
C SER A 280 -9.73 6.48 10.60
N GLU A 281 -9.71 5.30 11.22
CA GLU A 281 -9.13 5.12 12.56
C GLU A 281 -7.61 5.31 12.54
N ASN A 282 -6.91 4.81 11.53
CA ASN A 282 -5.48 5.06 11.36
C ASN A 282 -5.16 6.53 11.12
N ASN A 283 -5.95 7.21 10.29
CA ASN A 283 -5.82 8.64 10.06
C ASN A 283 -5.95 9.44 11.37
N ARG A 284 -6.85 9.02 12.26
CA ARG A 284 -7.00 9.65 13.59
C ARG A 284 -5.77 9.45 14.47
N LYS A 285 -5.10 8.28 14.40
CA LYS A 285 -3.82 8.07 15.11
C LYS A 285 -2.77 9.08 14.64
N VAL A 286 -2.61 9.28 13.32
CA VAL A 286 -1.67 10.27 12.77
C VAL A 286 -2.01 11.68 13.24
N TRP A 287 -3.27 12.08 13.19
CA TRP A 287 -3.68 13.41 13.68
C TRP A 287 -3.43 13.63 15.17
N ASN A 288 -3.63 12.61 15.99
CA ASN A 288 -3.33 12.69 17.42
C ASN A 288 -1.83 12.96 17.66
N ILE A 289 -0.96 12.24 16.92
CA ILE A 289 0.49 12.44 16.99
C ILE A 289 0.83 13.90 16.63
N VAL A 290 0.39 14.34 15.44
CA VAL A 290 0.72 15.70 14.96
C VAL A 290 0.14 16.77 15.88
N SER A 291 -1.03 16.53 16.46
CA SER A 291 -1.65 17.48 17.39
C SER A 291 -0.91 17.61 18.72
N SER A 292 -0.22 16.56 19.18
CA SER A 292 0.57 16.62 20.42
C SER A 292 1.76 17.59 20.34
N TYR A 293 2.28 17.84 19.14
CA TYR A 293 3.34 18.84 18.89
C TYR A 293 2.79 20.25 18.63
N SER A 294 1.50 20.41 18.75
CA SER A 294 0.80 21.63 18.36
C SER A 294 0.47 22.48 19.58
N ILE A 295 1.47 22.94 20.31
CA ILE A 295 1.34 23.93 21.39
C ILE A 295 1.59 25.35 20.90
#